data_7905e20f91e11b8870c4350c3f5329aa
#
_entry.id   7905e20f91e11b8870c4350c3f5329aa
#
_cell.length_a   1.000
_cell.length_b   1.000
_cell.length_c   1.000
_cell.angle_alpha   90.00
_cell.angle_beta   90.00
_cell.angle_gamma   90.00
#
_symmetry.space_group_name_H-M   'P 1'
#
loop_
_entity.id
_entity.type
_entity.pdbx_description
1 polymer ?
#
loop_
_entity_poly.entity_id
_entity_poly.type
_entity_poly.pdbx_seq_one_letter_code
_entity_poly.pdbx_strand_id
1 'polypeptide(L)'
;AFCYDYTIKTFGYLYSKELNAKTIPTQIRHIDYMPTILELLNIDIDNSFDTIDGKSLLPLIENNIIEEHIAYSETGNPLHERAPPKIPNTKSVRTSNWKLIYNEYNNSKELYNLKDDPNEENNLINTDLDIEKFLWNELQKLQI
;
A
#
# COMPACT_ATOMS: atom_id res chain seq x y z
N ALA A 1 -11.47 -11.44 -5.99
CA ALA A 1 -10.34 -10.54 -5.82
C ALA A 1 -10.02 -10.45 -4.33
N PHE A 2 -8.73 -10.49 -4.01
CA PHE A 2 -8.26 -10.51 -2.63
C PHE A 2 -7.08 -9.54 -2.51
N CYS A 3 -6.85 -9.01 -1.32
CA CYS A 3 -5.76 -8.08 -1.05
C CYS A 3 -4.41 -8.76 -0.75
N TYR A 4 -4.19 -9.97 -1.23
CA TYR A 4 -2.91 -10.67 -1.09
C TYR A 4 -1.83 -10.12 -2.05
N ASP A 5 -0.56 -10.20 -1.66
CA ASP A 5 0.56 -9.69 -2.46
C ASP A 5 0.60 -10.26 -3.88
N TYR A 6 0.27 -11.53 -4.08
CA TYR A 6 0.22 -12.14 -5.41
C TYR A 6 -0.81 -11.49 -6.36
N THR A 7 -1.77 -10.70 -5.83
CA THR A 7 -2.77 -9.97 -6.64
C THR A 7 -2.51 -8.49 -6.73
N ILE A 8 -1.91 -7.86 -5.71
CA ILE A 8 -1.81 -6.40 -5.63
C ILE A 8 -0.37 -5.88 -5.66
N LYS A 9 0.63 -6.70 -5.35
CA LYS A 9 2.02 -6.28 -5.38
C LYS A 9 2.53 -6.16 -6.80
N THR A 10 3.05 -4.99 -7.13
CA THR A 10 3.70 -4.70 -8.39
C THR A 10 5.10 -4.16 -8.14
N PHE A 11 5.86 -3.98 -9.21
CA PHE A 11 7.14 -3.26 -9.14
C PHE A 11 7.02 -1.94 -9.90
N GLY A 12 7.81 -0.95 -9.48
CA GLY A 12 7.94 0.32 -10.16
C GLY A 12 9.26 0.39 -10.91
N TYR A 13 9.24 1.02 -12.07
CA TYR A 13 10.44 1.33 -12.85
C TYR A 13 10.37 2.78 -13.31
N LEU A 14 11.42 3.55 -12.97
CA LEU A 14 11.57 4.94 -13.41
C LEU A 14 12.88 5.06 -14.17
N TYR A 15 12.82 5.62 -15.36
CA TYR A 15 13.99 5.91 -16.17
C TYR A 15 14.11 7.41 -16.44
N SER A 16 15.27 7.97 -16.11
CA SER A 16 15.68 9.31 -16.49
C SER A 16 17.18 9.32 -16.74
N LYS A 17 17.65 10.19 -17.65
CA LYS A 17 19.08 10.39 -17.90
C LYS A 17 19.81 11.03 -16.73
N GLU A 18 19.07 11.67 -15.84
CA GLU A 18 19.57 12.39 -14.66
C GLU A 18 19.68 11.49 -13.43
N LEU A 19 19.07 10.30 -13.48
CA LEU A 19 19.06 9.37 -12.37
C LEU A 19 20.11 8.27 -12.53
N ASN A 20 20.82 8.00 -11.44
CA ASN A 20 21.72 6.84 -11.36
C ASN A 20 20.92 5.55 -11.23
N ALA A 21 21.39 4.48 -11.91
CA ALA A 21 20.76 3.17 -11.81
C ALA A 21 20.91 2.60 -10.41
N LYS A 22 19.80 2.28 -9.76
CA LYS A 22 19.77 1.60 -8.47
C LYS A 22 18.47 0.83 -8.25
N THR A 23 18.50 -0.11 -7.33
CA THR A 23 17.29 -0.81 -6.83
C THR A 23 16.96 -0.30 -5.44
N ILE A 24 15.69 0.02 -5.22
CA ILE A 24 15.16 0.51 -3.95
C ILE A 24 14.20 -0.55 -3.41
N PRO A 25 14.53 -1.23 -2.31
CA PRO A 25 13.69 -2.30 -1.76
C PRO A 25 12.52 -1.79 -0.92
N THR A 26 12.54 -0.50 -0.54
CA THR A 26 11.47 0.11 0.27
C THR A 26 10.14 0.08 -0.47
N GLN A 27 9.07 -0.22 0.25
CA GLN A 27 7.72 -0.15 -0.29
C GLN A 27 7.38 1.26 -0.76
N ILE A 28 6.77 1.34 -1.93
CA ILE A 28 6.20 2.55 -2.51
C ILE A 28 4.72 2.31 -2.84
N ARG A 29 3.96 3.37 -3.09
CA ARG A 29 2.53 3.28 -3.43
C ARG A 29 2.30 3.83 -4.84
N HIS A 30 1.29 3.35 -5.52
CA HIS A 30 0.94 3.85 -6.85
C HIS A 30 0.62 5.36 -6.85
N ILE A 31 -0.01 5.86 -5.79
CA ILE A 31 -0.33 7.28 -5.64
C ILE A 31 0.91 8.18 -5.55
N ASP A 32 2.09 7.62 -5.27
CA ASP A 32 3.35 8.36 -5.13
C ASP A 32 4.01 8.67 -6.48
N TYR A 33 3.59 8.02 -7.58
CA TYR A 33 4.18 8.27 -8.91
C TYR A 33 3.87 9.66 -9.45
N MET A 34 2.62 10.11 -9.33
CA MET A 34 2.22 11.41 -9.88
C MET A 34 3.01 12.57 -9.27
N PRO A 35 3.06 12.75 -7.95
CA PRO A 35 3.86 13.83 -7.35
C PRO A 35 5.35 13.68 -7.65
N THR A 36 5.88 12.47 -7.78
CA THR A 36 7.27 12.23 -8.17
C THR A 36 7.57 12.74 -9.58
N ILE A 37 6.70 12.44 -10.54
CA ILE A 37 6.86 12.87 -11.94
C ILE A 37 6.74 14.40 -12.03
N LEU A 38 5.79 15.00 -11.36
CA LEU A 38 5.61 16.45 -11.35
C LEU A 38 6.84 17.16 -10.78
N GLU A 39 7.40 16.68 -9.69
CA GLU A 39 8.62 17.23 -9.10
C GLU A 39 9.83 17.05 -10.02
N LEU A 40 10.03 15.87 -10.65
CA LEU A 40 11.08 15.64 -11.62
C LEU A 40 11.02 16.58 -12.83
N LEU A 41 9.83 16.97 -13.23
CA LEU A 41 9.59 17.88 -14.36
C LEU A 41 9.58 19.35 -13.93
N ASN A 42 9.78 19.67 -12.67
CA ASN A 42 9.63 21.01 -12.07
C ASN A 42 8.27 21.64 -12.41
N ILE A 43 7.21 20.84 -12.36
CA ILE A 43 5.84 21.29 -12.58
C ILE A 43 5.23 21.52 -11.20
N ASP A 44 4.90 22.79 -10.92
CA ASP A 44 4.20 23.16 -9.70
C ASP A 44 2.77 22.60 -9.74
N ILE A 45 2.35 22.00 -8.62
CA ILE A 45 0.97 21.59 -8.42
C ILE A 45 0.18 22.85 -8.10
N ASP A 46 -0.69 23.26 -9.00
CA ASP A 46 -1.60 24.39 -8.77
C ASP A 46 -2.50 24.08 -7.57
N ASN A 47 -2.65 25.04 -6.67
CA ASN A 47 -3.53 24.97 -5.50
C ASN A 47 -5.02 24.80 -5.85
N SER A 48 -5.37 24.76 -7.14
CA SER A 48 -6.71 24.42 -7.63
C SER A 48 -7.02 22.93 -7.60
N PHE A 49 -6.01 22.07 -7.44
CA PHE A 49 -6.21 20.65 -7.19
C PHE A 49 -6.39 20.41 -5.70
N ASP A 50 -7.47 19.73 -5.33
CA ASP A 50 -7.63 19.15 -4.01
C ASP A 50 -6.39 18.29 -3.67
N THR A 51 -6.13 18.11 -2.39
CA THR A 51 -4.91 17.48 -1.87
C THR A 51 -4.51 16.22 -2.64
N ILE A 52 -3.25 16.15 -3.07
CA ILE A 52 -2.66 14.93 -3.62
C ILE A 52 -2.26 14.04 -2.44
N ASP A 53 -2.86 12.85 -2.34
CA ASP A 53 -2.60 11.89 -1.26
C ASP A 53 -1.22 11.24 -1.35
N GLY A 54 -0.61 11.23 -2.53
CA GLY A 54 0.73 10.70 -2.77
C GLY A 54 1.84 11.65 -2.32
N LYS A 55 3.01 11.10 -2.09
CA LYS A 55 4.23 11.85 -1.77
C LYS A 55 5.32 11.53 -2.79
N SER A 56 6.13 12.53 -3.14
CA SER A 56 7.23 12.32 -4.06
C SER A 56 8.24 11.30 -3.54
N LEU A 57 8.70 10.46 -4.43
CA LEU A 57 9.75 9.46 -4.19
C LEU A 57 11.17 10.01 -4.44
N LEU A 58 11.33 11.26 -4.88
CA LEU A 58 12.66 11.83 -5.13
C LEU A 58 13.59 11.75 -3.93
N PRO A 59 13.16 12.08 -2.70
CA PRO A 59 14.04 11.91 -1.54
C PRO A 59 14.52 10.46 -1.35
N LEU A 60 13.67 9.46 -1.64
CA LEU A 60 14.05 8.04 -1.61
C LEU A 60 15.02 7.68 -2.74
N ILE A 61 14.81 8.25 -3.91
CA ILE A 61 15.67 8.08 -5.08
C ILE A 61 17.05 8.70 -4.83
N GLU A 62 17.14 9.83 -4.16
CA GLU A 62 18.37 10.55 -3.86
C GLU A 62 19.10 10.05 -2.60
N ASN A 63 18.68 8.95 -2.00
CA ASN A 63 19.23 8.33 -0.78
C ASN A 63 18.97 9.12 0.52
N ASN A 64 18.00 9.97 0.55
CA ASN A 64 17.52 10.57 1.78
C ASN A 64 16.70 9.54 2.57
N ILE A 65 16.74 9.64 3.90
CA ILE A 65 15.92 8.79 4.77
C ILE A 65 14.45 9.19 4.56
N ILE A 66 13.63 8.23 4.16
CA ILE A 66 12.19 8.42 4.04
C ILE A 66 11.48 7.60 5.08
N GLU A 67 10.52 8.21 5.71
CA GLU A 67 9.52 7.51 6.49
C GLU A 67 8.71 6.58 5.58
N GLU A 68 8.60 5.33 5.97
CA GLU A 68 7.79 4.35 5.24
C GLU A 68 6.31 4.72 5.30
N HIS A 69 5.67 4.81 4.14
CA HIS A 69 4.25 5.09 4.06
C HIS A 69 3.45 3.81 3.96
N ILE A 70 2.39 3.75 4.78
CA ILE A 70 1.46 2.63 4.73
C ILE A 70 0.73 2.63 3.39
N ALA A 71 0.74 1.49 2.71
CA ALA A 71 -0.05 1.28 1.52
C ALA A 71 -1.43 0.76 1.89
N TYR A 72 -2.47 1.44 1.41
CA TYR A 72 -3.86 1.02 1.50
C TYR A 72 -4.30 0.39 0.18
N SER A 73 -5.09 -0.66 0.27
CA SER A 73 -5.74 -1.28 -0.89
C SER A 73 -7.13 -1.78 -0.50
N GLU A 74 -8.06 -1.68 -1.44
CA GLU A 74 -9.40 -2.22 -1.25
C GLU A 74 -9.88 -2.94 -2.51
N THR A 75 -10.77 -3.90 -2.33
CA THR A 75 -11.35 -4.67 -3.42
C THR A 75 -12.73 -5.21 -3.05
N GLY A 76 -13.55 -5.47 -4.09
CA GLY A 76 -14.81 -6.19 -3.93
C GLY A 76 -14.57 -7.70 -4.04
N ASN A 77 -14.77 -8.42 -2.94
CA ASN A 77 -14.85 -9.88 -2.98
C ASN A 77 -16.27 -10.30 -3.40
N PRO A 78 -16.45 -10.94 -4.57
CA PRO A 78 -17.77 -11.31 -5.06
C PRO A 78 -18.45 -12.43 -4.26
N LEU A 79 -17.71 -13.06 -3.30
CA LEU A 79 -18.19 -14.24 -2.56
C LEU A 79 -18.61 -15.36 -3.51
N HIS A 80 -19.89 -15.61 -3.60
CA HIS A 80 -20.50 -16.60 -4.51
C HIS A 80 -21.27 -15.94 -5.68
N GLU A 81 -21.20 -14.63 -5.80
CA GLU A 81 -21.88 -13.88 -6.86
C GLU A 81 -21.04 -13.86 -8.14
N ARG A 82 -21.69 -13.61 -9.27
CA ARG A 82 -21.01 -13.54 -10.58
C ARG A 82 -20.29 -12.22 -10.82
N ALA A 83 -20.60 -11.20 -10.02
CA ALA A 83 -20.00 -9.87 -10.12
C ALA A 83 -19.52 -9.40 -8.75
N PRO A 84 -18.43 -8.61 -8.68
CA PRO A 84 -17.99 -8.01 -7.44
C PRO A 84 -19.06 -7.06 -6.89
N PRO A 85 -19.11 -6.87 -5.55
CA PRO A 85 -20.01 -5.90 -4.94
C PRO A 85 -19.70 -4.49 -5.45
N LYS A 86 -20.71 -3.62 -5.45
CA LYS A 86 -20.56 -2.21 -5.87
C LYS A 86 -19.66 -1.41 -4.91
N ILE A 87 -19.61 -1.82 -3.64
CA ILE A 87 -18.79 -1.22 -2.61
C ILE A 87 -17.73 -2.24 -2.22
N PRO A 88 -16.44 -1.86 -2.12
CA PRO A 88 -15.39 -2.74 -1.63
C PRO A 88 -15.74 -3.32 -0.26
N ASN A 89 -15.52 -4.61 -0.08
CA ASN A 89 -15.81 -5.33 1.15
C ASN A 89 -14.57 -6.08 1.71
N THR A 90 -13.42 -5.83 1.14
CA THR A 90 -12.12 -6.32 1.59
C THR A 90 -11.12 -5.19 1.50
N LYS A 91 -10.43 -4.90 2.59
CA LYS A 91 -9.49 -3.80 2.71
C LYS A 91 -8.18 -4.30 3.29
N SER A 92 -7.08 -3.66 2.97
CA SER A 92 -5.79 -3.98 3.56
C SER A 92 -4.92 -2.75 3.78
N VAL A 93 -4.06 -2.86 4.78
CA VAL A 93 -2.93 -1.97 5.02
C VAL A 93 -1.64 -2.77 5.05
N ARG A 94 -0.59 -2.21 4.45
CA ARG A 94 0.68 -2.88 4.24
C ARG A 94 1.85 -1.94 4.54
N THR A 95 2.85 -2.47 5.24
CA THR A 95 4.21 -1.95 5.33
C THR A 95 5.16 -2.87 4.55
N SER A 96 6.46 -2.57 4.49
CA SER A 96 7.43 -3.47 3.87
C SER A 96 7.44 -4.88 4.47
N ASN A 97 7.17 -5.00 5.78
CA ASN A 97 7.30 -6.25 6.52
C ASN A 97 5.98 -6.85 7.00
N TRP A 98 4.91 -6.09 7.04
CA TRP A 98 3.65 -6.53 7.64
C TRP A 98 2.45 -6.16 6.79
N LYS A 99 1.42 -6.98 6.87
CA LYS A 99 0.14 -6.73 6.21
C LYS A 99 -1.02 -7.18 7.08
N LEU A 100 -2.03 -6.33 7.16
CA LEU A 100 -3.33 -6.66 7.74
C LEU A 100 -4.39 -6.59 6.65
N ILE A 101 -5.20 -7.64 6.54
CA ILE A 101 -6.36 -7.71 5.66
C ILE A 101 -7.61 -7.76 6.53
N TYR A 102 -8.61 -6.97 6.18
CA TYR A 102 -9.92 -6.98 6.81
C TYR A 102 -11.01 -7.31 5.80
N ASN A 103 -11.75 -8.36 6.08
CA ASN A 103 -12.86 -8.85 5.28
C ASN A 103 -14.16 -8.42 5.95
N GLU A 104 -14.78 -7.33 5.48
CA GLU A 104 -16.03 -6.79 6.06
C GLU A 104 -17.19 -7.77 5.94
N TYR A 105 -17.25 -8.52 4.86
CA TYR A 105 -18.36 -9.44 4.57
C TYR A 105 -18.56 -10.55 5.61
N ASN A 106 -17.51 -10.92 6.33
CA ASN A 106 -17.58 -11.95 7.39
C ASN A 106 -16.95 -11.48 8.70
N ASN A 107 -16.57 -10.19 8.76
CA ASN A 107 -15.92 -9.55 9.92
C ASN A 107 -14.65 -10.31 10.38
N SER A 108 -13.85 -10.81 9.44
CA SER A 108 -12.60 -11.50 9.74
C SER A 108 -11.39 -10.63 9.43
N LYS A 109 -10.29 -10.89 10.16
CA LYS A 109 -9.00 -10.25 9.94
C LYS A 109 -7.93 -11.30 9.67
N GLU A 110 -6.92 -10.89 8.93
CA GLU A 110 -5.74 -11.68 8.66
C GLU A 110 -4.50 -10.80 8.85
N LEU A 111 -3.46 -11.33 9.49
CA LEU A 111 -2.20 -10.62 9.75
C LEU A 111 -1.03 -11.48 9.25
N TYR A 112 -0.14 -10.88 8.48
CA TYR A 112 0.99 -11.58 7.88
C TYR A 112 2.31 -10.84 8.13
N ASN A 113 3.36 -11.58 8.47
CA ASN A 113 4.74 -11.11 8.48
C ASN A 113 5.37 -11.39 7.12
N LEU A 114 5.34 -10.43 6.21
CA LEU A 114 5.81 -10.60 4.83
C LEU A 114 7.31 -10.81 4.70
N LYS A 115 8.08 -10.52 5.76
CA LYS A 115 9.52 -10.77 5.79
C LYS A 115 9.83 -12.26 5.92
N ASP A 116 9.10 -12.95 6.78
CA ASP A 116 9.31 -14.37 7.10
C ASP A 116 8.34 -15.28 6.33
N ASP A 117 7.22 -14.73 5.92
CA ASP A 117 6.12 -15.40 5.19
C ASP A 117 5.68 -14.56 3.98
N PRO A 118 6.50 -14.46 2.93
CA PRO A 118 6.18 -13.67 1.74
C PRO A 118 5.01 -14.22 0.91
N ASN A 119 4.58 -15.45 1.17
CA ASN A 119 3.46 -16.08 0.49
C ASN A 119 2.12 -15.94 1.23
N GLU A 120 2.14 -15.32 2.43
CA GLU A 120 0.92 -15.11 3.23
C GLU A 120 0.19 -16.43 3.57
N GLU A 121 0.95 -17.45 3.99
CA GLU A 121 0.43 -18.78 4.32
C GLU A 121 0.09 -18.94 5.82
N ASN A 122 0.72 -18.12 6.69
CA ASN A 122 0.59 -18.23 8.14
C ASN A 122 -0.10 -16.99 8.72
N ASN A 123 -1.40 -17.09 8.96
CA ASN A 123 -2.17 -16.01 9.58
C ASN A 123 -1.85 -15.88 11.08
N LEU A 124 -1.29 -14.73 11.45
CA LEU A 124 -0.86 -14.38 12.82
C LEU A 124 -1.90 -13.57 13.60
N ILE A 125 -3.13 -13.48 13.12
CA ILE A 125 -4.20 -12.74 13.83
C ILE A 125 -4.43 -13.34 15.24
N ASN A 126 -4.76 -12.51 16.20
CA ASN A 126 -4.98 -12.90 17.61
C ASN A 126 -3.75 -13.49 18.32
N THR A 127 -2.55 -13.25 17.85
CA THR A 127 -1.31 -13.60 18.55
C THR A 127 -0.83 -12.48 19.51
N ASP A 128 -1.69 -11.49 19.74
CA ASP A 128 -1.50 -10.34 20.63
C ASP A 128 -0.26 -9.48 20.32
N LEU A 129 0.03 -9.34 19.04
CA LEU A 129 1.11 -8.49 18.54
C LEU A 129 0.72 -7.02 18.54
N ASP A 130 1.59 -6.15 19.01
CA ASP A 130 1.36 -4.70 18.95
C ASP A 130 1.21 -4.19 17.52
N ILE A 131 1.84 -4.88 16.56
CA ILE A 131 1.71 -4.56 15.12
C ILE A 131 0.28 -4.75 14.62
N GLU A 132 -0.48 -5.72 15.15
CA GLU A 132 -1.90 -5.89 14.80
C GLU A 132 -2.71 -4.65 15.17
N LYS A 133 -2.52 -4.15 16.41
CA LYS A 133 -3.20 -2.95 16.90
C LYS A 133 -2.82 -1.72 16.09
N PHE A 134 -1.53 -1.58 15.80
CA PHE A 134 -1.02 -0.48 14.98
C PHE A 134 -1.67 -0.48 13.59
N LEU A 135 -1.58 -1.59 12.85
CA LEU A 135 -2.13 -1.68 11.50
C LEU A 135 -3.65 -1.54 11.48
N TRP A 136 -4.34 -2.07 12.49
CA TRP A 136 -5.77 -1.88 12.63
C TRP A 136 -6.15 -0.40 12.79
N ASN A 137 -5.42 0.33 13.62
CA ASN A 137 -5.65 1.77 13.81
C ASN A 137 -5.38 2.54 12.51
N GLU A 138 -4.33 2.18 11.76
CA GLU A 138 -4.05 2.81 10.47
C GLU A 138 -5.15 2.51 9.45
N LEU A 139 -5.63 1.28 9.39
CA LEU A 139 -6.77 0.92 8.52
C LEU A 139 -8.00 1.78 8.83
N GLN A 140 -8.31 1.99 10.11
CA GLN A 140 -9.48 2.80 10.52
C GLN A 140 -9.34 4.27 10.12
N LYS A 141 -8.14 4.83 10.11
CA LYS A 141 -7.89 6.22 9.68
C LYS A 141 -8.10 6.43 8.17
N LEU A 142 -7.84 5.38 7.38
CA LEU A 142 -7.90 5.41 5.92
C LEU A 142 -9.27 5.02 5.35
N GLN A 143 -10.19 4.57 6.20
CA GLN A 143 -11.59 4.35 5.83
C GLN A 143 -12.30 5.70 5.78
N ILE A 144 -12.43 6.24 4.59
CA ILE A 144 -13.19 7.46 4.29
C ILE A 144 -14.63 7.08 3.92
#